data_f182ce2d464d477bec006332b8eaf327
#
_entry.id   f182ce2d464d477bec006332b8eaf327
#
_cell.length_a   1.000
_cell.length_b   1.000
_cell.length_c   1.000
_cell.angle_alpha   90.00
_cell.angle_beta   90.00
_cell.angle_gamma   90.00
#
_symmetry.space_group_name_H-M   'P 1'
#
loop_
_entity.id
_entity.type
_entity.pdbx_description
1 polymer ?
#
loop_
_entity_poly.entity_id
_entity_poly.type
_entity_poly.pdbx_seq_one_letter_code
_entity_poly.pdbx_strand_id
1 'polypeptide(L)'
;MDVRRIRADEWRVWRDARLRMLREEAAYFSTRYEDVVREPETVWQTWTAEAAEGVDKVLFVAEDGVATLGVVGGFRRLDPTEVQLVSLWVDPAARGRGVARSLIQAVAAWARDRGAMNVVLFVQEANAPGRALYLRAGFRATGA
;
A
#
# COMPACT_ATOMS: atom_id res chain seq x y z
N MET A 1 13.88 11.24 3.83
CA MET A 1 12.92 10.16 3.52
C MET A 1 12.89 9.93 2.02
N ASP A 2 13.03 8.68 1.63
CA ASP A 2 12.96 8.27 0.23
C ASP A 2 11.77 7.37 0.01
N VAL A 3 11.03 7.59 -1.09
CA VAL A 3 9.96 6.70 -1.54
C VAL A 3 10.39 6.08 -2.86
N ARG A 4 10.38 4.77 -2.92
CA ARG A 4 10.83 4.04 -4.10
C ARG A 4 10.04 2.75 -4.29
N ARG A 5 10.09 2.23 -5.52
CA ARG A 5 9.50 0.92 -5.81
C ARG A 5 10.29 -0.16 -5.07
N ILE A 6 9.59 -1.16 -4.56
CA ILE A 6 10.22 -2.31 -3.91
C ILE A 6 11.07 -3.08 -4.92
N ARG A 7 12.17 -3.68 -4.46
CA ARG A 7 13.00 -4.57 -5.28
C ARG A 7 12.56 -6.01 -5.10
N ALA A 8 12.80 -6.84 -6.12
CA ALA A 8 12.33 -8.22 -6.14
C ALA A 8 12.87 -9.06 -4.97
N ASP A 9 14.07 -8.74 -4.49
CA ASP A 9 14.70 -9.46 -3.39
C ASP A 9 14.30 -8.95 -2.00
N GLU A 10 13.40 -7.98 -1.94
CA GLU A 10 12.97 -7.36 -0.68
C GLU A 10 11.67 -7.95 -0.13
N TRP A 11 11.42 -9.22 -0.38
CA TRP A 11 10.19 -9.85 0.09
C TRP A 11 10.04 -9.83 1.62
N ARG A 12 11.16 -9.82 2.35
CA ARG A 12 11.10 -9.71 3.82
C ARG A 12 10.62 -8.33 4.26
N VAL A 13 10.98 -7.28 3.55
CA VAL A 13 10.49 -5.93 3.84
C VAL A 13 8.97 -5.88 3.70
N TRP A 14 8.46 -6.43 2.59
CA TRP A 14 7.01 -6.49 2.37
C TRP A 14 6.31 -7.36 3.41
N ARG A 15 6.84 -8.56 3.63
CA ARG A 15 6.26 -9.48 4.62
C ARG A 15 6.15 -8.83 6.00
N ASP A 16 7.23 -8.25 6.48
CA ASP A 16 7.28 -7.69 7.82
C ASP A 16 6.30 -6.51 7.96
N ALA A 17 6.23 -5.64 6.96
CA ALA A 17 5.29 -4.54 6.95
C ALA A 17 3.83 -5.04 6.92
N ARG A 18 3.54 -6.02 6.05
CA ARG A 18 2.19 -6.57 5.92
C ARG A 18 1.73 -7.23 7.22
N LEU A 19 2.59 -8.00 7.84
CA LEU A 19 2.25 -8.66 9.11
C LEU A 19 2.05 -7.65 10.23
N ARG A 20 2.86 -6.60 10.27
CA ARG A 20 2.67 -5.53 11.27
C ARG A 20 1.34 -4.82 11.10
N MET A 21 1.00 -4.43 9.86
CA MET A 21 -0.26 -3.71 9.64
C MET A 21 -1.47 -4.56 9.99
N LEU A 22 -1.45 -5.85 9.66
CA LEU A 22 -2.57 -6.74 9.96
C LEU A 22 -2.72 -7.01 11.45
N ARG A 23 -1.61 -7.03 12.20
CA ARG A 23 -1.63 -7.22 13.64
C ARG A 23 -2.03 -5.95 14.38
N GLU A 24 -1.46 -4.81 13.98
CA GLU A 24 -1.68 -3.53 14.66
C GLU A 24 -3.03 -2.90 14.34
N GLU A 25 -3.54 -3.13 13.13
CA GLU A 25 -4.76 -2.50 12.63
C GLU A 25 -5.81 -3.53 12.19
N ALA A 26 -5.89 -4.64 12.91
CA ALA A 26 -6.75 -5.78 12.57
C ALA A 26 -8.20 -5.37 12.33
N ALA A 27 -8.70 -4.36 13.05
CA ALA A 27 -10.08 -3.91 12.91
C ALA A 27 -10.39 -3.28 11.55
N TYR A 28 -9.36 -2.84 10.83
CA TYR A 28 -9.52 -2.09 9.58
C TYR A 28 -9.21 -2.89 8.32
N PHE A 29 -8.84 -4.18 8.46
CA PHE A 29 -8.54 -5.04 7.32
C PHE A 29 -9.43 -6.27 7.33
N SER A 30 -9.93 -6.63 6.15
CA SER A 30 -10.69 -7.87 5.98
C SER A 30 -9.78 -9.10 5.99
N THR A 31 -8.54 -8.95 5.53
CA THR A 31 -7.53 -10.01 5.60
C THR A 31 -7.04 -10.14 7.03
N ARG A 32 -6.94 -11.37 7.51
CA ARG A 32 -6.56 -11.65 8.89
C ARG A 32 -5.09 -12.03 8.99
N TYR A 33 -4.43 -11.56 10.06
CA TYR A 33 -3.04 -11.91 10.36
C TYR A 33 -2.83 -13.42 10.36
N GLU A 34 -3.73 -14.16 11.01
CA GLU A 34 -3.62 -15.62 11.14
C GLU A 34 -3.62 -16.34 9.80
N ASP A 35 -4.26 -15.76 8.79
CA ASP A 35 -4.37 -16.38 7.46
C ASP A 35 -3.12 -16.17 6.62
N VAL A 36 -2.38 -15.09 6.85
CA VAL A 36 -1.21 -14.78 6.02
C VAL A 36 0.12 -15.06 6.71
N VAL A 37 0.17 -15.13 8.04
CA VAL A 37 1.42 -15.40 8.76
C VAL A 37 2.00 -16.77 8.42
N ARG A 38 1.14 -17.69 7.99
CA ARG A 38 1.54 -19.06 7.64
C ARG A 38 1.89 -19.24 6.16
N GLU A 39 1.78 -18.19 5.36
CA GLU A 39 2.11 -18.29 3.95
C GLU A 39 3.59 -18.65 3.79
N PRO A 40 3.93 -19.60 2.91
CA PRO A 40 5.32 -19.96 2.67
C PRO A 40 6.10 -18.79 2.05
N GLU A 41 7.40 -18.81 2.23
CA GLU A 41 8.27 -17.77 1.70
C GLU A 41 8.09 -17.56 0.20
N THR A 42 7.82 -18.65 -0.54
CA THR A 42 7.62 -18.58 -1.99
C THR A 42 6.46 -17.67 -2.39
N VAL A 43 5.40 -17.62 -1.57
CA VAL A 43 4.27 -16.73 -1.82
C VAL A 43 4.71 -15.27 -1.68
N TRP A 44 5.44 -14.95 -0.60
CA TRP A 44 5.95 -13.59 -0.39
C TRP A 44 6.93 -13.19 -1.49
N GLN A 45 7.80 -14.11 -1.90
CA GLN A 45 8.75 -13.88 -2.98
C GLN A 45 8.05 -13.59 -4.30
N THR A 46 7.02 -14.36 -4.64
CA THR A 46 6.26 -14.18 -5.87
C THR A 46 5.53 -12.84 -5.88
N TRP A 47 4.85 -12.51 -4.79
CA TRP A 47 4.14 -11.23 -4.68
C TRP A 47 5.09 -10.05 -4.85
N THR A 48 6.24 -10.10 -4.19
CA THR A 48 7.22 -9.02 -4.23
C THR A 48 7.84 -8.89 -5.62
N ALA A 49 8.19 -10.01 -6.25
CA ALA A 49 8.77 -9.99 -7.60
C ALA A 49 7.80 -9.39 -8.62
N GLU A 50 6.54 -9.75 -8.56
CA GLU A 50 5.52 -9.19 -9.45
C GLU A 50 5.33 -7.69 -9.22
N ALA A 51 5.32 -7.27 -7.96
CA ALA A 51 5.18 -5.86 -7.62
C ALA A 51 6.43 -5.04 -8.00
N ALA A 52 7.60 -5.66 -7.98
CA ALA A 52 8.84 -5.02 -8.40
C ALA A 52 8.87 -4.77 -9.91
N GLU A 53 8.26 -5.64 -10.71
CA GLU A 53 8.11 -5.43 -12.15
C GLU A 53 7.22 -4.23 -12.45
N GLY A 54 6.18 -4.03 -11.64
CA GLY A 54 5.32 -2.86 -11.75
C GLY A 54 4.49 -2.79 -13.02
N VAL A 55 4.10 -3.95 -13.59
CA VAL A 55 3.26 -3.99 -14.79
C VAL A 55 1.79 -3.85 -14.41
N ASP A 56 1.23 -4.83 -13.70
CA ASP A 56 -0.17 -4.81 -13.26
C ASP A 56 -0.33 -4.47 -11.78
N LYS A 57 0.73 -4.59 -11.01
CA LYS A 57 0.75 -4.25 -9.60
C LYS A 57 2.09 -3.65 -9.23
N VAL A 58 2.11 -2.94 -8.10
CA VAL A 58 3.29 -2.25 -7.63
C VAL A 58 3.26 -2.18 -6.10
N LEU A 59 4.45 -2.12 -5.51
CA LEU A 59 4.63 -1.79 -4.09
C LEU A 59 5.67 -0.69 -3.99
N PHE A 60 5.36 0.33 -3.22
CA PHE A 60 6.31 1.39 -2.88
C PHE A 60 6.65 1.31 -1.40
N VAL A 61 7.89 1.63 -1.10
CA VAL A 61 8.44 1.65 0.26
C VAL A 61 8.94 3.06 0.55
N ALA A 62 8.57 3.57 1.71
CA ALA A 62 9.17 4.78 2.25
C ALA A 62 10.22 4.37 3.27
N GLU A 63 11.42 4.92 3.17
CA GLU A 63 12.51 4.56 4.05
C GLU A 63 13.30 5.78 4.50
N ASP A 64 13.98 5.63 5.63
CA ASP A 64 14.92 6.61 6.16
C ASP A 64 16.16 5.83 6.60
N GLY A 65 17.20 5.87 5.75
CA GLY A 65 18.35 4.99 5.92
C GLY A 65 17.93 3.53 5.79
N VAL A 66 18.09 2.75 6.87
CA VAL A 66 17.72 1.33 6.88
C VAL A 66 16.30 1.08 7.42
N ALA A 67 15.67 2.12 7.94
CA ALA A 67 14.35 1.97 8.56
C ALA A 67 13.23 2.08 7.52
N THR A 68 12.31 1.11 7.52
CA THR A 68 11.08 1.17 6.73
C THR A 68 10.06 2.01 7.48
N LEU A 69 9.67 3.13 6.88
CA LEU A 69 8.69 4.05 7.48
C LEU A 69 7.26 3.72 7.10
N GLY A 70 7.07 3.09 5.96
CA GLY A 70 5.74 2.73 5.48
C GLY A 70 5.79 2.04 4.12
N VAL A 71 4.64 1.51 3.72
CA VAL A 71 4.46 0.83 2.43
C VAL A 71 3.10 1.16 1.86
N VAL A 72 2.95 0.96 0.56
CA VAL A 72 1.66 1.06 -0.13
C VAL A 72 1.70 0.18 -1.36
N GLY A 73 0.55 -0.36 -1.72
CA GLY A 73 0.39 -1.13 -2.95
C GLY A 73 -0.59 -0.49 -3.90
N GLY A 74 -0.50 -0.87 -5.16
CA GLY A 74 -1.45 -0.51 -6.18
C GLY A 74 -1.59 -1.65 -7.19
N PHE A 75 -2.76 -1.78 -7.80
CA PHE A 75 -2.95 -2.72 -8.88
C PHE A 75 -4.01 -2.23 -9.87
N ARG A 76 -3.86 -2.66 -11.11
CA ARG A 76 -4.83 -2.36 -12.18
C ARG A 76 -6.09 -3.17 -11.96
N ARG A 77 -7.24 -2.50 -12.09
CA ARG A 77 -8.53 -3.16 -11.97
C ARG A 77 -8.96 -3.73 -13.33
N LEU A 78 -10.07 -4.49 -13.32
CA LEU A 78 -10.65 -4.97 -14.57
C LEU A 78 -10.99 -3.81 -15.52
N ASP A 79 -11.49 -2.70 -14.97
CA ASP A 79 -11.60 -1.46 -15.72
C ASP A 79 -10.19 -0.88 -15.84
N PRO A 80 -9.60 -0.86 -17.05
CA PRO A 80 -8.21 -0.43 -17.22
C PRO A 80 -7.98 1.06 -16.96
N THR A 81 -9.05 1.85 -16.81
CA THR A 81 -8.93 3.27 -16.46
C THR A 81 -8.72 3.47 -14.96
N GLU A 82 -8.79 2.40 -14.17
CA GLU A 82 -8.70 2.46 -12.72
C GLU A 82 -7.53 1.66 -12.17
N VAL A 83 -6.86 2.27 -11.19
CA VAL A 83 -5.90 1.61 -10.32
C VAL A 83 -6.48 1.63 -8.90
N GLN A 84 -6.39 0.51 -8.20
CA GLN A 84 -6.79 0.45 -6.79
C GLN A 84 -5.57 0.58 -5.89
N LEU A 85 -5.63 1.51 -4.96
CA LEU A 85 -4.63 1.67 -3.90
C LEU A 85 -5.00 0.73 -2.75
N VAL A 86 -4.02 0.00 -2.25
CA VAL A 86 -4.22 -0.98 -1.17
C VAL A 86 -3.05 -0.95 -0.20
N SER A 87 -3.26 -1.52 0.96
CA SER A 87 -2.19 -1.83 1.92
C SER A 87 -1.34 -0.62 2.32
N LEU A 88 -1.95 0.55 2.41
CA LEU A 88 -1.24 1.72 2.92
C LEU A 88 -1.02 1.54 4.42
N TRP A 89 0.23 1.59 4.83
CA TRP A 89 0.61 1.52 6.24
C TRP A 89 1.81 2.40 6.50
N VAL A 90 1.77 3.11 7.61
CA VAL A 90 2.88 3.94 8.08
C VAL A 90 3.21 3.51 9.50
N ASP A 91 4.50 3.28 9.77
CA ASP A 91 4.97 2.99 11.12
C ASP A 91 4.45 4.07 12.06
N PRO A 92 3.84 3.71 13.21
CA PRO A 92 3.34 4.70 14.16
C PRO A 92 4.37 5.74 14.56
N ALA A 93 5.65 5.37 14.65
CA ALA A 93 6.73 6.29 14.99
C ALA A 93 7.01 7.33 13.89
N ALA A 94 6.55 7.08 12.66
CA ALA A 94 6.78 7.96 11.51
C ALA A 94 5.54 8.77 11.11
N ARG A 95 4.43 8.62 11.81
CA ARG A 95 3.19 9.34 11.50
C ARG A 95 3.33 10.84 11.74
N GLY A 96 2.54 11.62 10.98
CA GLY A 96 2.59 13.07 11.06
C GLY A 96 3.75 13.72 10.31
N ARG A 97 4.48 12.96 9.50
CA ARG A 97 5.65 13.42 8.75
C ARG A 97 5.45 13.43 7.24
N GLY A 98 4.21 13.25 6.78
CA GLY A 98 3.89 13.26 5.36
C GLY A 98 4.22 11.97 4.61
N VAL A 99 4.53 10.88 5.31
CA VAL A 99 4.87 9.59 4.70
C VAL A 99 3.71 9.03 3.88
N ALA A 100 2.51 8.99 4.46
CA ALA A 100 1.33 8.48 3.76
C ALA A 100 1.05 9.25 2.47
N ARG A 101 1.13 10.57 2.54
CA ARG A 101 0.91 11.42 1.36
C ARG A 101 1.92 11.13 0.25
N SER A 102 3.18 10.97 0.59
CA SER A 102 4.23 10.65 -0.37
C SER A 102 4.00 9.29 -1.02
N LEU A 103 3.56 8.30 -0.24
CA LEU A 103 3.25 6.97 -0.74
C LEU A 103 2.04 7.02 -1.70
N ILE A 104 0.99 7.74 -1.32
CA ILE A 104 -0.19 7.92 -2.18
C ILE A 104 0.21 8.58 -3.51
N GLN A 105 1.04 9.60 -3.47
CA GLN A 105 1.53 10.28 -4.67
C GLN A 105 2.32 9.34 -5.58
N ALA A 106 3.10 8.43 -5.00
CA ALA A 106 3.86 7.45 -5.78
C ALA A 106 2.93 6.50 -6.55
N VAL A 107 1.87 6.02 -5.91
CA VAL A 107 0.86 5.18 -6.58
C VAL A 107 0.14 5.97 -7.66
N ALA A 108 -0.22 7.22 -7.40
CA ALA A 108 -0.89 8.07 -8.38
C ALA A 108 -0.01 8.31 -9.62
N ALA A 109 1.28 8.53 -9.44
CA ALA A 109 2.21 8.69 -10.55
C ALA A 109 2.36 7.41 -11.37
N TRP A 110 2.47 6.28 -10.69
CA TRP A 110 2.53 4.98 -11.36
C TRP A 110 1.25 4.71 -12.15
N ALA A 111 0.09 5.01 -11.58
CA ALA A 111 -1.20 4.86 -12.24
C ALA A 111 -1.27 5.70 -13.52
N ARG A 112 -0.84 6.95 -13.44
CA ARG A 112 -0.81 7.85 -14.59
C ARG A 112 0.09 7.31 -15.71
N ASP A 113 1.25 6.78 -15.35
CA ASP A 113 2.18 6.19 -16.32
C ASP A 113 1.59 4.96 -17.00
N ARG A 114 0.65 4.27 -16.35
CA ARG A 114 -0.06 3.12 -16.89
C ARG A 114 -1.32 3.50 -17.68
N GLY A 115 -1.59 4.80 -17.85
CA GLY A 115 -2.75 5.27 -18.57
C GLY A 115 -4.04 5.25 -17.78
N ALA A 116 -3.98 5.03 -16.47
CA ALA A 116 -5.17 5.09 -15.63
C ALA A 116 -5.63 6.53 -15.45
N MET A 117 -6.93 6.71 -15.36
CA MET A 117 -7.57 8.02 -15.18
C MET A 117 -7.93 8.27 -13.72
N ASN A 118 -8.13 7.21 -12.95
CA ASN A 118 -8.58 7.30 -11.57
C ASN A 118 -7.80 6.34 -10.67
N VAL A 119 -7.55 6.78 -9.44
CA VAL A 119 -7.09 5.90 -8.36
C VAL A 119 -8.26 5.76 -7.40
N VAL A 120 -8.65 4.53 -7.11
CA VAL A 120 -9.75 4.23 -6.19
C VAL A 120 -9.22 3.48 -4.99
N LEU A 121 -9.92 3.57 -3.89
CA LEU A 121 -9.61 2.77 -2.70
C LEU A 121 -10.90 2.50 -1.94
N PHE A 122 -10.85 1.45 -1.12
CA PHE A 122 -11.94 1.11 -0.23
C PHE A 122 -11.44 1.25 1.20
N VAL A 123 -12.20 1.94 2.03
CA VAL A 123 -11.90 2.13 3.43
C VAL A 123 -13.15 1.80 4.23
N GLN A 124 -12.98 1.05 5.32
CA GLN A 124 -14.12 0.71 6.16
C GLN A 124 -14.70 1.97 6.79
N GLU A 125 -16.02 2.03 6.86
CA GLU A 125 -16.74 3.18 7.39
C GLU A 125 -16.30 3.51 8.82
N ALA A 126 -16.00 2.50 9.62
CA ALA A 126 -15.56 2.67 11.00
C ALA A 126 -14.12 3.19 11.12
N ASN A 127 -13.36 3.19 10.03
CA ASN A 127 -11.98 3.67 10.03
C ASN A 127 -11.93 5.19 9.85
N ALA A 128 -12.31 5.93 10.87
CA ALA A 128 -12.36 7.38 10.82
C ALA A 128 -10.99 8.03 10.53
N PRO A 129 -9.88 7.60 11.15
CA PRO A 129 -8.57 8.16 10.82
C PRO A 129 -8.17 7.94 9.35
N GLY A 130 -8.45 6.76 8.80
CA GLY A 130 -8.18 6.46 7.39
C GLY A 130 -9.00 7.33 6.46
N ARG A 131 -10.29 7.46 6.73
CA ARG A 131 -11.18 8.31 5.93
C ARG A 131 -10.70 9.76 5.92
N ALA A 132 -10.32 10.29 7.07
CA ALA A 132 -9.82 11.66 7.19
C ALA A 132 -8.52 11.84 6.38
N LEU A 133 -7.62 10.86 6.46
CA LEU A 133 -6.36 10.88 5.71
C LEU A 133 -6.61 10.94 4.20
N TYR A 134 -7.49 10.09 3.69
CA TYR A 134 -7.76 10.04 2.25
C TYR A 134 -8.47 11.29 1.76
N LEU A 135 -9.39 11.83 2.53
CA LEU A 135 -10.04 13.10 2.18
C LEU A 135 -9.02 14.25 2.10
N ARG A 136 -8.09 14.31 3.06
CA ARG A 136 -7.01 15.32 3.02
C ARG A 136 -6.09 15.14 1.83
N ALA A 137 -5.91 13.91 1.37
CA ALA A 137 -5.08 13.61 0.20
C ALA A 137 -5.79 13.90 -1.13
N GLY A 138 -7.05 14.30 -1.10
CA GLY A 138 -7.79 14.70 -2.31
C GLY A 138 -8.78 13.66 -2.81
N PHE A 139 -8.93 12.53 -2.14
CA PHE A 139 -9.96 11.55 -2.51
C PHE A 139 -11.35 12.07 -2.13
N ARG A 140 -12.34 11.63 -2.90
CA ARG A 140 -13.75 11.96 -2.64
C ARG A 140 -14.51 10.67 -2.37
N ALA A 141 -15.42 10.72 -1.39
CA ALA A 141 -16.28 9.60 -1.11
C ALA A 141 -17.32 9.45 -2.22
N THR A 142 -17.47 8.23 -2.75
CA THR A 142 -18.46 7.95 -3.79
C THR A 142 -19.66 7.17 -3.27
N GLY A 143 -19.55 6.60 -2.08
CA GLY A 143 -20.61 5.79 -1.49
C GLY A 143 -20.80 4.43 -2.13
N ALA A 144 -19.88 4.04 -3.00
CA ALA A 144 -19.96 2.75 -3.68
C ALA A 144 -19.42 1.62 -2.80
#